data_6f8387f2a902823f3e799f8adc84dab5
#
_entry.id   6f8387f2a902823f3e799f8adc84dab5
#
_cell.length_a   1.000
_cell.length_b   1.000
_cell.length_c   1.000
_cell.angle_alpha   90.00
_cell.angle_beta   90.00
_cell.angle_gamma   90.00
#
_symmetry.space_group_name_H-M   'P 1'
#
loop_
_entity.id
_entity.type
_entity.pdbx_description
1 polymer ?
#
loop_
_entity_poly.entity_id
_entity_poly.type
_entity_poly.pdbx_seq_one_letter_code
_entity_poly.pdbx_strand_id
1 'polypeptide(L)'
;MTPYLSFVVAARNDNYGGNFLHRMQVFVNALLSLWDKHGLNAELVIVEWNPPKDRSRLEDALAWPKCLKPGTVRIVEVPSDIHYRFPNSDRMPMFEYIAKNVGIRRAKGEYVLATNPDLLY
;
A
#
# COMPACT_ATOMS: atom_id res chain seq x y z
N MET A 1 -16.83 6.35 -11.06
CA MET A 1 -16.04 6.21 -12.30
C MET A 1 -14.87 5.26 -12.07
N THR A 2 -14.68 4.32 -12.97
CA THR A 2 -13.58 3.37 -12.89
C THR A 2 -12.24 4.08 -13.07
N PRO A 3 -11.25 3.85 -12.18
CA PRO A 3 -9.93 4.42 -12.39
C PRO A 3 -9.28 3.89 -13.66
N TYR A 4 -8.45 4.72 -14.28
CA TYR A 4 -7.63 4.27 -15.40
C TYR A 4 -6.49 3.37 -14.94
N LEU A 5 -5.87 3.71 -13.82
CA LEU A 5 -4.66 3.04 -13.33
C LEU A 5 -4.78 2.76 -11.84
N SER A 6 -4.44 1.54 -11.44
CA SER A 6 -4.31 1.17 -10.03
C SER A 6 -2.83 0.92 -9.72
N PHE A 7 -2.31 1.66 -8.74
CA PHE A 7 -1.00 1.35 -8.17
C PHE A 7 -1.22 0.41 -6.99
N VAL A 8 -0.51 -0.71 -6.97
CA VAL A 8 -0.62 -1.70 -5.91
C VAL A 8 0.73 -1.87 -5.23
N VAL A 9 0.75 -1.68 -3.92
CA VAL A 9 1.95 -1.87 -3.10
C VAL A 9 1.62 -2.76 -1.91
N ALA A 10 2.62 -3.50 -1.45
CA ALA A 10 2.56 -4.23 -0.19
C ALA A 10 3.43 -3.52 0.83
N ALA A 11 2.95 -3.39 2.06
CA ALA A 11 3.67 -2.66 3.09
C ALA A 11 3.40 -3.25 4.47
N ARG A 12 4.35 -3.04 5.37
CA ARG A 12 4.26 -3.44 6.76
C ARG A 12 5.02 -2.42 7.59
N ASN A 13 4.37 -1.88 8.62
CA ASN A 13 5.01 -0.85 9.48
C ASN A 13 5.99 -1.51 10.47
N ASP A 14 7.11 -2.02 9.96
CA ASP A 14 8.13 -2.71 10.73
C ASP A 14 9.52 -2.08 10.61
N ASN A 15 9.57 -0.89 10.04
CA ASN A 15 10.81 -0.15 9.82
C ASN A 15 11.84 -0.88 8.95
N TYR A 16 11.39 -1.73 8.05
CA TYR A 16 12.27 -2.43 7.12
C TYR A 16 13.15 -1.45 6.34
N GLY A 17 14.44 -1.69 6.36
CA GLY A 17 15.40 -0.82 5.68
C GLY A 17 15.68 0.51 6.35
N GLY A 18 15.06 0.80 7.51
CA GLY A 18 15.20 2.07 8.22
C GLY A 18 14.36 3.18 7.61
N ASN A 19 13.84 4.07 8.46
CA ASN A 19 13.01 5.22 8.04
C ASN A 19 11.84 4.81 7.13
N PHE A 20 11.25 3.66 7.37
CA PHE A 20 10.21 3.13 6.47
C PHE A 20 9.02 4.09 6.34
N LEU A 21 8.51 4.62 7.46
CA LEU A 21 7.36 5.52 7.42
C LEU A 21 7.69 6.80 6.66
N HIS A 22 8.91 7.33 6.82
CA HIS A 22 9.32 8.51 6.06
C HIS A 22 9.36 8.21 4.55
N ARG A 23 9.99 7.11 4.18
CA ARG A 23 10.08 6.72 2.76
C ARG A 23 8.70 6.49 2.15
N MET A 24 7.82 5.84 2.89
CA MET A 24 6.46 5.60 2.43
C MET A 24 5.65 6.89 2.35
N GLN A 25 5.83 7.82 3.30
CA GLN A 25 5.17 9.11 3.25
C GLN A 25 5.60 9.90 2.01
N VAL A 26 6.89 9.89 1.68
CA VAL A 26 7.41 10.53 0.47
C VAL A 26 6.78 9.91 -0.78
N PHE A 27 6.69 8.58 -0.83
CA PHE A 27 6.05 7.88 -1.94
C PHE A 27 4.59 8.30 -2.12
N VAL A 28 3.82 8.28 -1.03
CA VAL A 28 2.39 8.64 -1.07
C VAL A 28 2.21 10.10 -1.51
N ASN A 29 2.98 11.01 -0.92
CA ASN A 29 2.88 12.44 -1.23
C ASN A 29 3.23 12.71 -2.70
N ALA A 30 4.32 12.11 -3.18
CA ALA A 30 4.76 12.30 -4.56
C ALA A 30 3.73 11.74 -5.55
N LEU A 31 3.21 10.56 -5.26
CA LEU A 31 2.24 9.90 -6.14
C LEU A 31 0.94 10.69 -6.26
N LEU A 32 0.37 11.08 -5.11
CA LEU A 32 -0.89 11.83 -5.09
C LEU A 32 -0.72 13.21 -5.72
N SER A 33 0.42 13.86 -5.50
CA SER A 33 0.74 15.15 -6.12
C SER A 33 0.85 15.02 -7.64
N LEU A 34 1.48 13.96 -8.11
CA LEU A 34 1.62 13.69 -9.55
C LEU A 34 0.25 13.48 -10.20
N TRP A 35 -0.63 12.71 -9.57
CA TRP A 35 -1.97 12.48 -10.09
C TRP A 35 -2.78 13.77 -10.17
N ASP A 36 -2.69 14.59 -9.13
CA ASP A 36 -3.38 15.87 -9.10
C ASP A 36 -2.89 16.82 -10.20
N LYS A 37 -1.55 16.90 -10.34
CA LYS A 37 -0.91 17.74 -11.34
C LYS A 37 -1.33 17.38 -12.77
N HIS A 38 -1.48 16.10 -13.06
CA HIS A 38 -1.80 15.63 -14.41
C HIS A 38 -3.26 15.25 -14.62
N GLY A 39 -4.10 15.43 -13.60
CA GLY A 39 -5.51 15.05 -13.69
C GLY A 39 -5.71 13.55 -13.91
N LEU A 40 -4.81 12.73 -13.41
CA LEU A 40 -4.87 11.28 -13.62
C LEU A 40 -5.93 10.66 -12.72
N ASN A 41 -6.86 9.93 -13.32
CA ASN A 41 -7.84 9.15 -12.57
C ASN A 41 -7.21 7.82 -12.16
N ALA A 42 -6.65 7.78 -10.96
CA ALA A 42 -5.92 6.63 -10.44
C ALA A 42 -6.31 6.32 -9.00
N GLU A 43 -6.02 5.12 -8.57
CA GLU A 43 -6.16 4.71 -7.18
C GLU A 43 -4.86 4.11 -6.67
N LEU A 44 -4.66 4.18 -5.36
CA LEU A 44 -3.58 3.49 -4.66
C LEU A 44 -4.18 2.41 -3.76
N VAL A 45 -3.79 1.17 -4.00
CA VAL A 45 -4.19 0.04 -3.16
C VAL A 45 -2.97 -0.39 -2.35
N ILE A 46 -3.04 -0.19 -1.05
CA ILE A 46 -1.98 -0.59 -0.12
C ILE A 46 -2.43 -1.87 0.56
N VAL A 47 -1.68 -2.94 0.38
CA VAL A 47 -1.93 -4.18 1.13
C VAL A 47 -1.04 -4.15 2.38
N GLU A 48 -1.67 -3.95 3.52
CA GLU A 48 -1.00 -3.94 4.82
C GLU A 48 -0.97 -5.37 5.35
N TRP A 49 0.17 -6.04 5.15
CA TRP A 49 0.32 -7.45 5.42
C TRP A 49 0.88 -7.69 6.82
N ASN A 50 0.22 -8.53 7.60
CA ASN A 50 0.71 -8.95 8.91
C ASN A 50 1.15 -7.77 9.78
N PRO A 51 0.25 -6.81 10.08
CA PRO A 51 0.66 -5.61 10.82
C PRO A 51 1.24 -5.96 12.19
N PRO A 52 2.37 -5.35 12.59
CA PRO A 52 2.92 -5.57 13.94
C PRO A 52 1.95 -5.10 15.01
N LYS A 53 1.82 -5.87 16.10
CA LYS A 53 0.88 -5.56 17.18
C LYS A 53 1.28 -4.30 17.96
N ASP A 54 2.57 -4.00 18.02
CA ASP A 54 3.12 -2.90 18.81
C ASP A 54 3.30 -1.60 18.02
N ARG A 55 2.78 -1.54 16.80
CA ARG A 55 2.88 -0.36 15.95
C ARG A 55 1.53 0.02 15.39
N SER A 56 1.40 1.31 15.05
CA SER A 56 0.16 1.82 14.45
C SER A 56 -0.08 1.21 13.07
N ARG A 57 -1.33 1.09 12.68
CA ARG A 57 -1.69 0.78 11.32
C ARG A 57 -1.27 1.93 10.40
N LEU A 58 -1.02 1.61 9.14
CA LEU A 58 -0.56 2.60 8.16
C LEU A 58 -1.55 3.75 8.00
N GLU A 59 -2.85 3.47 8.11
CA GLU A 59 -3.89 4.50 8.05
C GLU A 59 -3.62 5.62 9.07
N ASP A 60 -3.22 5.24 10.27
CA ASP A 60 -2.97 6.19 11.37
C ASP A 60 -1.54 6.73 11.37
N ALA A 61 -0.58 5.95 10.88
CA ALA A 61 0.82 6.31 10.91
C ALA A 61 1.22 7.31 9.81
N LEU A 62 0.48 7.31 8.71
CA LEU A 62 0.76 8.19 7.57
C LEU A 62 -0.20 9.38 7.59
N ALA A 63 0.28 10.51 7.06
CA ALA A 63 -0.55 11.69 6.87
C ALA A 63 -1.17 11.68 5.48
N TRP A 64 -2.45 12.04 5.39
CA TRP A 64 -3.22 12.05 4.15
C TRP A 64 -3.68 13.46 3.82
N PRO A 65 -3.77 13.82 2.51
CA PRO A 65 -4.31 15.11 2.12
C PRO A 65 -5.76 15.29 2.59
N LYS A 66 -6.10 16.51 3.03
CA LYS A 66 -7.46 16.79 3.54
C LYS A 66 -8.55 16.67 2.47
N CYS A 67 -8.22 16.96 1.23
CA CYS A 67 -9.16 16.93 0.12
C CYS A 67 -9.09 15.63 -0.70
N LEU A 68 -8.61 14.56 -0.09
CA LEU A 68 -8.49 13.27 -0.78
C LEU A 68 -9.89 12.73 -1.11
N LYS A 69 -10.13 12.44 -2.38
CA LYS A 69 -11.42 11.89 -2.81
C LYS A 69 -11.58 10.48 -2.24
N PRO A 70 -12.82 10.13 -1.80
CA PRO A 70 -13.06 8.75 -1.34
C PRO A 70 -12.70 7.73 -2.41
N GLY A 71 -12.05 6.65 -1.98
CA GLY A 71 -11.64 5.58 -2.89
C GLY A 71 -10.33 5.80 -3.64
N THR A 72 -9.72 6.99 -3.52
CA THR A 72 -8.41 7.24 -4.14
C THR A 72 -7.33 6.41 -3.50
N VAL A 73 -7.37 6.24 -2.18
CA VAL A 73 -6.47 5.36 -1.45
C VAL A 73 -7.31 4.34 -0.69
N ARG A 74 -6.99 3.08 -0.89
CA ARG A 74 -7.63 1.98 -0.15
C ARG A 74 -6.56 1.13 0.49
N ILE A 75 -6.75 0.81 1.76
CA ILE A 75 -5.85 -0.05 2.51
C ILE A 75 -6.56 -1.36 2.79
N VAL A 76 -5.97 -2.45 2.34
CA VAL A 76 -6.47 -3.81 2.57
C VAL A 76 -5.56 -4.45 3.60
N GLU A 77 -6.09 -4.69 4.79
CA GLU A 77 -5.32 -5.34 5.85
C GLU A 77 -5.42 -6.86 5.72
N VAL A 78 -4.27 -7.53 5.73
CA VAL A 78 -4.19 -8.98 5.85
C VAL A 78 -3.64 -9.29 7.24
N PRO A 79 -4.48 -9.79 8.16
CA PRO A 79 -4.09 -9.95 9.55
C PRO A 79 -3.08 -11.09 9.76
N SER A 80 -2.44 -11.07 10.93
CA SER A 80 -1.38 -12.03 11.28
C SER A 80 -1.83 -13.49 11.22
N ASP A 81 -3.09 -13.77 11.57
CA ASP A 81 -3.60 -15.15 11.53
C ASP A 81 -3.63 -15.71 10.10
N ILE A 82 -3.84 -14.88 9.11
CA ILE A 82 -3.75 -15.30 7.71
C ILE A 82 -2.28 -15.55 7.34
N HIS A 83 -1.38 -14.65 7.74
CA HIS A 83 0.05 -14.81 7.47
C HIS A 83 0.57 -16.15 8.00
N TYR A 84 0.20 -16.50 9.23
CA TYR A 84 0.73 -17.70 9.88
C TYR A 84 0.13 -19.01 9.36
N ARG A 85 -0.81 -18.96 8.43
CA ARG A 85 -1.29 -20.15 7.72
C ARG A 85 -0.35 -20.64 6.64
N PHE A 86 0.62 -19.82 6.23
CA PHE A 86 1.56 -20.17 5.16
C PHE A 86 2.79 -20.88 5.71
N PRO A 87 3.37 -21.84 4.95
CA PRO A 87 4.62 -22.47 5.33
C PRO A 87 5.74 -21.42 5.47
N ASN A 88 6.62 -21.62 6.44
CA ASN A 88 7.78 -20.75 6.69
C ASN A 88 7.42 -19.31 7.10
N SER A 89 6.19 -19.09 7.54
CA SER A 89 5.74 -17.76 7.96
C SER A 89 6.47 -17.21 9.17
N ASP A 90 7.10 -18.09 9.97
CA ASP A 90 7.94 -17.69 11.09
C ASP A 90 9.29 -17.12 10.68
N ARG A 91 9.71 -17.35 9.44
CA ARG A 91 11.01 -16.90 8.92
C ARG A 91 10.96 -15.58 8.20
N MET A 92 9.76 -15.13 7.83
CA MET A 92 9.57 -13.99 6.96
C MET A 92 8.30 -13.25 7.38
N PRO A 93 8.40 -11.96 7.75
CA PRO A 93 7.23 -11.23 8.26
C PRO A 93 6.24 -10.84 7.18
N MET A 94 6.64 -10.84 5.91
CA MET A 94 5.76 -10.47 4.81
C MET A 94 6.05 -11.30 3.56
N PHE A 95 5.00 -11.82 2.95
CA PHE A 95 5.08 -12.48 1.65
C PHE A 95 4.67 -11.48 0.58
N GLU A 96 5.64 -10.78 0.05
CA GLU A 96 5.42 -9.62 -0.83
C GLU A 96 4.59 -9.96 -2.07
N TYR A 97 4.90 -11.06 -2.74
CA TYR A 97 4.18 -11.42 -3.96
C TYR A 97 2.75 -11.84 -3.68
N ILE A 98 2.52 -12.55 -2.58
CA ILE A 98 1.16 -12.93 -2.17
C ILE A 98 0.37 -11.67 -1.81
N ALA A 99 1.00 -10.73 -1.07
CA ALA A 99 0.38 -9.47 -0.70
C ALA A 99 0.01 -8.66 -1.94
N LYS A 100 0.90 -8.55 -2.91
CA LYS A 100 0.60 -7.85 -4.16
C LYS A 100 -0.55 -8.50 -4.91
N ASN A 101 -0.64 -9.82 -4.93
CA ASN A 101 -1.77 -10.52 -5.53
C ASN A 101 -3.10 -10.15 -4.88
N VAL A 102 -3.12 -10.00 -3.57
CA VAL A 102 -4.32 -9.53 -2.85
C VAL A 102 -4.75 -8.18 -3.38
N GLY A 103 -3.81 -7.25 -3.51
CA GLY A 103 -4.09 -5.92 -4.04
C GLY A 103 -4.53 -5.92 -5.50
N ILE A 104 -3.86 -6.70 -6.32
CA ILE A 104 -4.19 -6.82 -7.75
C ILE A 104 -5.63 -7.32 -7.93
N ARG A 105 -6.03 -8.31 -7.16
CA ARG A 105 -7.40 -8.85 -7.23
C ARG A 105 -8.46 -7.83 -6.81
N ARG A 106 -8.10 -6.84 -6.02
CA ARG A 106 -9.02 -5.81 -5.52
C ARG A 106 -8.91 -4.50 -6.27
N ALA A 107 -7.95 -4.39 -7.17
CA ALA A 107 -7.76 -3.20 -7.99
C ALA A 107 -8.95 -3.02 -8.94
N LYS A 108 -9.38 -1.78 -9.09
CA LYS A 108 -10.53 -1.42 -9.94
C LYS A 108 -10.12 -0.75 -11.24
N GLY A 109 -8.83 -0.44 -11.37
CA GLY A 109 -8.33 0.24 -12.55
C GLY A 109 -8.35 -0.60 -13.81
N GLU A 110 -8.41 0.07 -14.93
CA GLU A 110 -8.29 -0.56 -16.23
C GLU A 110 -6.91 -1.23 -16.40
N TYR A 111 -5.88 -0.57 -15.88
CA TYR A 111 -4.52 -1.10 -15.83
C TYR A 111 -4.03 -1.15 -14.39
N VAL A 112 -3.17 -2.11 -14.08
CA VAL A 112 -2.64 -2.31 -12.74
C VAL A 112 -1.11 -2.25 -12.80
N LEU A 113 -0.52 -1.40 -11.97
CA LEU A 113 0.92 -1.32 -11.78
C LEU A 113 1.26 -1.82 -10.36
N ALA A 114 1.83 -3.00 -10.27
CA ALA A 114 2.35 -3.53 -9.01
C ALA A 114 3.75 -2.95 -8.80
N THR A 115 3.95 -2.24 -7.72
CA THR A 115 5.17 -1.49 -7.47
C THR A 115 5.58 -1.58 -6.01
N ASN A 116 6.57 -0.80 -5.62
CA ASN A 116 7.09 -0.79 -4.25
C ASN A 116 6.89 0.60 -3.62
N PRO A 117 6.69 0.66 -2.28
CA PRO A 117 6.36 1.93 -1.62
C PRO A 117 7.56 2.85 -1.37
N ASP A 118 8.67 2.61 -2.01
CA ASP A 118 9.89 3.43 -1.90
C ASP A 118 10.40 3.93 -3.25
N LEU A 119 9.57 3.84 -4.27
CA LEU A 119 9.90 4.37 -5.60
C LEU A 119 9.23 5.72 -5.82
N LEU A 120 9.90 6.60 -6.54
CA LEU A 120 9.36 7.89 -6.96
C LEU A 120 9.00 7.83 -8.45
N TYR A 121 7.90 8.48 -8.77
CA TYR A 121 7.40 8.56 -10.15
C TYR A 121 7.30 9.99 -10.63
#